data_80c71acec0aa35dcb933cc228d49b848
#
_entry.id   80c71acec0aa35dcb933cc228d49b848
#
_cell.length_a   1.000
_cell.length_b   1.000
_cell.length_c   1.000
_cell.angle_alpha   90.00
_cell.angle_beta   90.00
_cell.angle_gamma   90.00
#
_symmetry.space_group_name_H-M   'P 1'
#
loop_
_entity.id
_entity.type
_entity.pdbx_description
1 polymer ?
#
loop_
_entity_poly.entity_id
_entity_poly.type
_entity_poly.pdbx_seq_one_letter_code
_entity_poly.pdbx_strand_id
1 'polypeptide(L)'
;MSPLPAERLTLLVYLALGTSFVLGVAVAMLAVRLRAARRTYAALLAGGAAGEDILAAVARQVEATERLRAKLNLVGRETAQLRQRVSSLVGTVGLTRYDAFGDVGGQLSYSAAFLDEAGDGVVLSTINGRAETRSYAKPVRGGRSDHNLSDEERAAITLALGATNPNLVTPVR
;
A
#
# COMPACT_ATOMS: atom_id res chain seq x y z
N MET A 1 12.39 -99.63 13.37
CA MET A 1 12.86 -98.25 13.10
C MET A 1 14.37 -98.38 12.84
N SER A 2 14.81 -98.29 11.59
CA SER A 2 16.24 -98.39 11.25
C SER A 2 16.91 -97.08 11.60
N PRO A 3 18.04 -97.06 12.30
CA PRO A 3 18.74 -95.84 12.63
C PRO A 3 19.22 -95.12 11.36
N LEU A 4 19.04 -93.85 11.29
CA LEU A 4 19.58 -93.01 10.17
C LEU A 4 21.09 -93.21 10.06
N PRO A 5 21.65 -93.41 8.85
CA PRO A 5 23.05 -93.54 8.64
C PRO A 5 23.78 -92.25 9.14
N ALA A 6 24.89 -92.44 9.86
CA ALA A 6 25.65 -91.39 10.53
C ALA A 6 25.99 -90.19 9.61
N GLU A 7 26.22 -90.43 8.31
CA GLU A 7 26.45 -89.40 7.31
C GLU A 7 25.27 -88.41 7.10
N ARG A 8 24.02 -88.90 7.20
CA ARG A 8 22.86 -88.02 7.07
C ARG A 8 22.65 -87.18 8.34
N LEU A 9 22.99 -87.71 9.51
CA LEU A 9 22.92 -86.98 10.74
C LEU A 9 23.93 -85.83 10.79
N THR A 10 25.16 -86.03 10.35
CA THR A 10 26.18 -84.96 10.24
C THR A 10 25.84 -83.92 9.22
N LEU A 11 25.22 -84.29 8.08
CA LEU A 11 24.74 -83.34 7.09
C LEU A 11 23.63 -82.45 7.63
N LEU A 12 22.67 -82.98 8.39
CA LEU A 12 21.59 -82.25 9.06
C LEU A 12 22.10 -81.27 10.09
N VAL A 13 23.16 -81.66 10.89
CA VAL A 13 23.77 -80.79 11.86
C VAL A 13 24.49 -79.59 11.17
N TYR A 14 25.23 -79.83 10.10
CA TYR A 14 25.88 -78.74 9.37
C TYR A 14 24.87 -77.81 8.70
N LEU A 15 23.77 -78.36 8.18
CA LEU A 15 22.68 -77.56 7.60
C LEU A 15 21.96 -76.72 8.66
N ALA A 16 21.75 -77.28 9.85
CA ALA A 16 21.15 -76.54 10.98
C ALA A 16 22.07 -75.44 11.49
N LEU A 17 23.38 -75.67 11.59
CA LEU A 17 24.37 -74.68 11.95
C LEU A 17 24.46 -73.57 10.90
N GLY A 18 24.47 -73.91 9.61
CA GLY A 18 24.49 -72.95 8.55
C GLY A 18 23.27 -72.03 8.52
N THR A 19 22.06 -72.65 8.67
CA THR A 19 20.82 -71.83 8.73
C THR A 19 20.78 -70.94 9.98
N SER A 20 21.23 -71.42 11.16
CA SER A 20 21.33 -70.61 12.36
C SER A 20 22.29 -69.41 12.21
N PHE A 21 23.42 -69.63 11.54
CA PHE A 21 24.40 -68.60 11.29
C PHE A 21 23.85 -67.53 10.33
N VAL A 22 23.21 -67.92 9.24
CA VAL A 22 22.56 -66.98 8.30
C VAL A 22 21.47 -66.20 8.96
N LEU A 23 20.64 -66.84 9.82
CA LEU A 23 19.59 -66.15 10.56
C LEU A 23 20.17 -65.15 11.55
N GLY A 24 21.27 -65.54 12.27
CA GLY A 24 21.98 -64.63 13.18
C GLY A 24 22.53 -63.39 12.48
N VAL A 25 23.14 -63.56 11.29
CA VAL A 25 23.61 -62.41 10.48
C VAL A 25 22.48 -61.53 10.01
N ALA A 26 21.34 -62.14 9.54
CA ALA A 26 20.19 -61.39 9.12
C ALA A 26 19.56 -60.56 10.26
N VAL A 27 19.47 -61.12 11.48
CA VAL A 27 18.97 -60.39 12.66
C VAL A 27 19.93 -59.27 13.07
N ALA A 28 21.26 -59.52 13.04
CA ALA A 28 22.24 -58.48 13.31
C ALA A 28 22.17 -57.34 12.32
N MET A 29 22.03 -57.64 11.01
CA MET A 29 21.88 -56.65 9.97
C MET A 29 20.61 -55.83 10.11
N LEU A 30 19.50 -56.49 10.46
CA LEU A 30 18.20 -55.80 10.69
C LEU A 30 18.29 -54.89 11.92
N ALA A 31 18.95 -55.35 13.01
CA ALA A 31 19.17 -54.54 14.21
C ALA A 31 20.01 -53.28 13.93
N VAL A 32 21.06 -53.39 13.12
CA VAL A 32 21.87 -52.23 12.69
C VAL A 32 21.01 -51.27 11.85
N ARG A 33 20.24 -51.75 10.90
CA ARG A 33 19.35 -50.90 10.09
C ARG A 33 18.29 -50.20 10.94
N LEU A 34 17.70 -50.91 11.90
CA LEU A 34 16.70 -50.35 12.83
C LEU A 34 17.34 -49.27 13.75
N ARG A 35 18.55 -49.49 14.22
CA ARG A 35 19.29 -48.50 15.02
C ARG A 35 19.62 -47.25 14.17
N ALA A 36 20.03 -47.43 12.93
CA ALA A 36 20.26 -46.30 12.01
C ALA A 36 18.98 -45.50 11.76
N ALA A 37 17.88 -46.17 11.44
CA ALA A 37 16.58 -45.53 11.28
C ALA A 37 16.14 -44.77 12.55
N ARG A 38 16.25 -45.40 13.73
CA ARG A 38 15.90 -44.75 15.00
C ARG A 38 16.77 -43.52 15.28
N ARG A 39 18.04 -43.49 14.90
CA ARG A 39 18.90 -42.32 15.03
C ARG A 39 18.46 -41.18 14.13
N THR A 40 18.05 -41.50 12.91
CA THR A 40 17.51 -40.50 11.95
C THR A 40 16.17 -39.91 12.46
N TYR A 41 15.27 -40.77 12.97
CA TYR A 41 14.02 -40.32 13.58
C TYR A 41 14.24 -39.55 14.90
N ALA A 42 15.20 -39.97 15.73
CA ALA A 42 15.53 -39.23 16.94
C ALA A 42 16.14 -37.87 16.64
N ALA A 43 16.94 -37.72 15.59
CA ALA A 43 17.44 -36.43 15.13
C ALA A 43 16.31 -35.52 14.60
N LEU A 44 15.30 -36.08 13.91
CA LEU A 44 14.09 -35.34 13.49
C LEU A 44 13.18 -34.98 14.68
N LEU A 45 13.10 -35.82 15.70
CA LEU A 45 12.32 -35.55 16.93
C LEU A 45 13.08 -34.67 17.94
N ALA A 46 14.41 -34.77 17.97
CA ALA A 46 15.25 -33.81 18.73
C ALA A 46 15.23 -32.40 18.10
N GLY A 47 14.74 -32.26 16.86
CA GLY A 47 14.35 -31.01 16.24
C GLY A 47 13.10 -30.34 16.87
N GLY A 48 12.59 -30.85 17.99
CA GLY A 48 11.57 -30.17 18.79
C GLY A 48 11.97 -28.76 19.20
N ALA A 49 13.24 -28.51 19.48
CA ALA A 49 13.78 -27.18 19.69
C ALA A 49 13.74 -26.32 18.39
N ALA A 50 14.01 -26.92 17.23
CA ALA A 50 13.91 -26.22 15.96
C ALA A 50 12.44 -25.93 15.57
N GLY A 51 11.51 -26.81 15.97
CA GLY A 51 10.07 -26.58 15.77
C GLY A 51 9.52 -25.46 16.64
N GLU A 52 9.95 -25.37 17.89
CA GLU A 52 9.62 -24.25 18.78
C GLU A 52 10.23 -22.94 18.30
N ASP A 53 11.47 -22.95 17.79
CA ASP A 53 12.10 -21.77 17.19
C ASP A 53 11.39 -21.31 15.92
N ILE A 54 10.90 -22.21 15.08
CA ILE A 54 10.13 -21.88 13.87
C ILE A 54 8.78 -21.28 14.26
N LEU A 55 8.06 -21.88 15.21
CA LEU A 55 6.78 -21.34 15.70
C LEU A 55 6.96 -19.95 16.33
N ALA A 56 8.00 -19.76 17.13
CA ALA A 56 8.35 -18.46 17.71
C ALA A 56 8.73 -17.44 16.63
N ALA A 57 9.43 -17.84 15.57
CA ALA A 57 9.76 -16.97 14.44
C ALA A 57 8.53 -16.58 13.65
N VAL A 58 7.62 -17.52 13.39
CA VAL A 58 6.33 -17.26 12.72
C VAL A 58 5.46 -16.33 13.56
N ALA A 59 5.36 -16.57 14.87
CA ALA A 59 4.63 -15.69 15.79
C ALA A 59 5.17 -14.25 15.77
N ARG A 60 6.47 -14.07 15.82
CA ARG A 60 7.13 -12.75 15.70
C ARG A 60 6.83 -12.10 14.35
N GLN A 61 6.83 -12.87 13.26
CA GLN A 61 6.52 -12.36 11.94
C GLN A 61 5.05 -11.92 11.81
N VAL A 62 4.11 -12.69 12.37
CA VAL A 62 2.69 -12.33 12.43
C VAL A 62 2.52 -11.03 13.24
N GLU A 63 3.12 -10.94 14.42
CA GLU A 63 3.05 -9.73 15.24
C GLU A 63 3.65 -8.50 14.52
N ALA A 64 4.78 -8.65 13.84
CA ALA A 64 5.40 -7.60 13.04
C ALA A 64 4.47 -7.15 11.91
N THR A 65 3.78 -8.09 11.25
CA THR A 65 2.82 -7.81 10.18
C THR A 65 1.60 -7.05 10.70
N GLU A 66 1.07 -7.45 11.85
CA GLU A 66 -0.07 -6.74 12.48
C GLU A 66 0.32 -5.33 12.93
N ARG A 67 1.51 -5.15 13.49
CA ARG A 67 2.04 -3.81 13.83
C ARG A 67 2.19 -2.93 12.58
N LEU A 68 2.66 -3.50 11.48
CA LEU A 68 2.81 -2.78 10.21
C LEU A 68 1.43 -2.39 9.63
N ARG A 69 0.45 -3.30 9.66
CA ARG A 69 -0.93 -3.02 9.25
C ARG A 69 -1.56 -1.89 10.08
N ALA A 70 -1.36 -1.90 11.39
CA ALA A 70 -1.84 -0.85 12.28
C ALA A 70 -1.23 0.52 11.91
N LYS A 71 0.08 0.57 11.64
CA LYS A 71 0.76 1.79 11.18
C LYS A 71 0.24 2.27 9.83
N LEU A 72 0.06 1.37 8.87
CA LEU A 72 -0.50 1.72 7.55
C LEU A 72 -1.91 2.31 7.67
N ASN A 73 -2.77 1.74 8.52
CA ASN A 73 -4.10 2.27 8.77
C ASN A 73 -4.08 3.65 9.44
N LEU A 74 -3.10 3.91 10.31
CA LEU A 74 -2.91 5.24 10.92
C LEU A 74 -2.50 6.25 9.86
N VAL A 75 -1.45 5.96 9.09
CA VAL A 75 -0.97 6.83 7.99
C VAL A 75 -2.07 7.09 6.97
N GLY A 76 -2.86 6.06 6.63
CA GLY A 76 -3.99 6.20 5.71
C GLY A 76 -5.04 7.21 6.22
N ARG A 77 -5.36 7.16 7.53
CA ARG A 77 -6.29 8.13 8.15
C ARG A 77 -5.72 9.54 8.19
N GLU A 78 -4.46 9.69 8.56
CA GLU A 78 -3.78 10.99 8.57
C GLU A 78 -3.72 11.60 7.16
N THR A 79 -3.39 10.79 6.15
CA THR A 79 -3.37 11.23 4.75
C THR A 79 -4.76 11.66 4.27
N ALA A 80 -5.81 10.93 4.64
CA ALA A 80 -7.19 11.30 4.31
C ALA A 80 -7.60 12.64 4.96
N GLN A 81 -7.25 12.83 6.24
CA GLN A 81 -7.49 14.09 6.93
C GLN A 81 -6.72 15.26 6.33
N LEU A 82 -5.44 15.05 5.96
CA LEU A 82 -4.64 16.06 5.29
C LEU A 82 -5.23 16.45 3.95
N ARG A 83 -5.64 15.46 3.13
CA ARG A 83 -6.31 15.72 1.85
C ARG A 83 -7.57 16.55 2.03
N GLN A 84 -8.40 16.20 3.01
CA GLN A 84 -9.62 16.95 3.31
C GLN A 84 -9.32 18.39 3.74
N ARG A 85 -8.26 18.61 4.52
CA ARG A 85 -7.85 19.98 4.90
C ARG A 85 -7.30 20.75 3.71
N VAL A 86 -6.47 20.13 2.88
CA VAL A 86 -5.88 20.76 1.70
C VAL A 86 -6.94 21.11 0.67
N SER A 87 -7.94 20.25 0.45
CA SER A 87 -9.01 20.50 -0.53
C SER A 87 -9.89 21.71 -0.19
N SER A 88 -9.96 22.11 1.10
CA SER A 88 -10.69 23.29 1.54
C SER A 88 -9.82 24.57 1.65
N LEU A 89 -8.53 24.47 1.31
CA LEU A 89 -7.67 25.65 1.23
C LEU A 89 -7.81 26.31 -0.14
N VAL A 90 -7.66 27.64 -0.17
CA VAL A 90 -7.51 28.33 -1.45
C VAL A 90 -6.26 27.81 -2.15
N GLY A 91 -6.46 27.03 -3.20
CA GLY A 91 -5.41 26.34 -3.95
C GLY A 91 -5.20 26.92 -5.34
N THR A 92 -6.17 27.66 -5.87
CA THR A 92 -6.15 28.20 -7.23
C THR A 92 -6.45 29.68 -7.28
N VAL A 93 -5.77 30.37 -8.19
CA VAL A 93 -5.94 31.80 -8.40
C VAL A 93 -6.09 32.04 -9.89
N GLY A 94 -7.17 32.74 -10.26
CA GLY A 94 -7.37 33.26 -11.61
C GLY A 94 -7.35 34.78 -11.61
N LEU A 95 -6.62 35.41 -12.52
CA LEU A 95 -6.49 36.85 -12.62
C LEU A 95 -6.79 37.31 -14.05
N THR A 96 -7.69 38.28 -14.16
CA THR A 96 -7.99 38.99 -15.41
C THR A 96 -7.75 40.49 -15.22
N ARG A 97 -6.96 41.11 -16.08
CA ARG A 97 -6.73 42.55 -16.10
C ARG A 97 -7.44 43.18 -17.30
N TYR A 98 -7.98 44.37 -17.13
CA TYR A 98 -8.78 45.03 -18.17
C TYR A 98 -8.79 46.55 -18.00
N ASP A 99 -9.19 47.26 -19.04
CA ASP A 99 -9.47 48.67 -19.01
C ASP A 99 -10.98 48.86 -18.81
N ALA A 100 -11.37 49.24 -17.58
CA ALA A 100 -12.80 49.42 -17.25
C ALA A 100 -13.43 50.62 -17.96
N PHE A 101 -12.61 51.60 -18.35
CA PHE A 101 -13.04 52.79 -19.07
C PHE A 101 -12.09 52.98 -20.26
N GLY A 102 -12.68 53.24 -21.46
CA GLY A 102 -11.92 53.31 -22.72
C GLY A 102 -10.91 54.45 -22.81
N ASP A 103 -10.96 55.38 -21.89
CA ASP A 103 -10.10 56.55 -21.81
C ASP A 103 -9.01 56.49 -20.73
N VAL A 104 -8.96 55.42 -19.95
CA VAL A 104 -7.98 55.13 -18.93
C VAL A 104 -7.30 53.81 -19.30
N GLY A 105 -6.28 53.91 -20.16
CA GLY A 105 -5.53 52.72 -20.58
C GLY A 105 -4.54 52.24 -19.47
N GLY A 106 -3.88 51.10 -19.74
CA GLY A 106 -2.85 50.54 -18.88
C GLY A 106 -3.32 49.30 -18.09
N GLN A 107 -4.55 48.82 -18.33
CA GLN A 107 -5.12 47.64 -17.67
C GLN A 107 -4.93 47.68 -16.13
N LEU A 108 -5.33 48.81 -15.55
CA LEU A 108 -5.19 49.05 -14.12
C LEU A 108 -6.31 48.40 -13.30
N SER A 109 -7.43 48.11 -13.94
CA SER A 109 -8.50 47.34 -13.33
C SER A 109 -8.24 45.82 -13.41
N TYR A 110 -8.69 45.08 -12.42
CA TYR A 110 -8.52 43.62 -12.41
C TYR A 110 -9.65 42.92 -11.65
N SER A 111 -9.87 41.67 -12.01
CA SER A 111 -10.68 40.71 -11.25
C SER A 111 -9.81 39.51 -10.92
N ALA A 112 -9.79 39.12 -9.64
CA ALA A 112 -9.02 37.98 -9.11
C ALA A 112 -9.93 37.03 -8.36
N ALA A 113 -9.96 35.75 -8.78
CA ALA A 113 -10.68 34.68 -8.11
C ALA A 113 -9.68 33.84 -7.30
N PHE A 114 -10.05 33.56 -6.06
CA PHE A 114 -9.33 32.72 -5.12
C PHE A 114 -10.25 31.58 -4.72
N LEU A 115 -9.97 30.37 -5.21
CA LEU A 115 -10.87 29.23 -5.08
C LEU A 115 -10.14 28.01 -4.50
N ASP A 116 -10.88 27.18 -3.80
CA ASP A 116 -10.47 25.84 -3.40
C ASP A 116 -10.74 24.80 -4.53
N GLU A 117 -10.44 23.52 -4.26
CA GLU A 117 -10.67 22.43 -5.22
C GLU A 117 -12.16 22.22 -5.58
N ALA A 118 -13.07 22.61 -4.70
CA ALA A 118 -14.52 22.53 -4.94
C ALA A 118 -15.03 23.72 -5.76
N GLY A 119 -14.22 24.73 -6.00
CA GLY A 119 -14.60 25.98 -6.62
C GLY A 119 -15.28 26.95 -5.66
N ASP A 120 -15.09 26.75 -4.38
CA ASP A 120 -15.60 27.64 -3.33
C ASP A 120 -14.53 28.69 -2.98
N GLY A 121 -14.97 29.93 -2.71
CA GLY A 121 -14.04 30.98 -2.36
C GLY A 121 -14.61 32.38 -2.60
N VAL A 122 -13.78 33.27 -3.15
CA VAL A 122 -14.14 34.67 -3.37
C VAL A 122 -13.56 35.17 -4.70
N VAL A 123 -14.30 36.03 -5.38
CA VAL A 123 -13.78 36.86 -6.46
C VAL A 123 -13.74 38.31 -5.98
N LEU A 124 -12.58 38.92 -6.18
CA LEU A 124 -12.31 40.33 -5.90
C LEU A 124 -12.19 41.07 -7.22
N SER A 125 -12.84 42.22 -7.32
CA SER A 125 -12.70 43.12 -8.47
C SER A 125 -12.30 44.50 -7.99
N THR A 126 -11.30 45.06 -8.66
CA THR A 126 -10.87 46.43 -8.45
C THR A 126 -11.01 47.18 -9.77
N ILE A 127 -11.88 48.18 -9.75
CA ILE A 127 -12.14 49.06 -10.91
C ILE A 127 -11.44 50.37 -10.67
N ASN A 128 -10.46 50.67 -11.50
CA ASN A 128 -9.70 51.93 -11.46
C ASN A 128 -10.38 52.97 -12.36
N GLY A 129 -10.94 54.00 -11.73
CA GLY A 129 -11.53 55.15 -12.42
C GLY A 129 -10.61 56.40 -12.35
N ARG A 130 -11.00 57.46 -13.02
CA ARG A 130 -10.23 58.71 -13.04
C ARG A 130 -10.18 59.43 -11.69
N ALA A 131 -11.26 59.38 -10.92
CA ALA A 131 -11.38 60.10 -9.66
C ALA A 131 -11.27 59.16 -8.45
N GLU A 132 -11.65 57.92 -8.61
CA GLU A 132 -11.69 56.97 -7.50
C GLU A 132 -11.46 55.54 -7.98
N THR A 133 -10.96 54.69 -7.10
CA THR A 133 -10.84 53.26 -7.31
C THR A 133 -11.84 52.57 -6.39
N ARG A 134 -12.63 51.65 -6.93
CA ARG A 134 -13.62 50.85 -6.18
C ARG A 134 -13.24 49.40 -6.20
N SER A 135 -13.35 48.76 -5.03
CA SER A 135 -13.15 47.33 -4.88
C SER A 135 -14.42 46.63 -4.41
N TYR A 136 -14.66 45.46 -4.95
CA TYR A 136 -15.82 44.63 -4.63
C TYR A 136 -15.34 43.21 -4.32
N ALA A 137 -16.03 42.54 -3.38
CA ALA A 137 -15.82 41.14 -3.05
C ALA A 137 -17.13 40.39 -3.18
N LYS A 138 -17.14 39.30 -3.92
CA LYS A 138 -18.33 38.44 -4.09
C LYS A 138 -17.99 37.01 -3.72
N PRO A 139 -18.78 36.34 -2.87
CA PRO A 139 -18.60 34.93 -2.57
C PRO A 139 -18.85 34.06 -3.80
N VAL A 140 -18.07 33.00 -3.94
CA VAL A 140 -18.19 32.00 -5.01
C VAL A 140 -18.41 30.65 -4.36
N ARG A 141 -19.32 29.85 -4.90
CA ARG A 141 -19.63 28.47 -4.48
C ARG A 141 -19.76 27.60 -5.73
N GLY A 142 -18.95 26.54 -5.81
CA GLY A 142 -18.93 25.65 -6.98
C GLY A 142 -18.70 26.40 -8.29
N GLY A 143 -17.87 27.45 -8.28
CA GLY A 143 -17.59 28.30 -9.46
C GLY A 143 -18.73 29.26 -9.83
N ARG A 144 -19.74 29.46 -8.98
CA ARG A 144 -20.89 30.35 -9.21
C ARG A 144 -21.06 31.32 -8.04
N SER A 145 -21.81 32.40 -8.25
CA SER A 145 -22.17 33.35 -7.20
C SER A 145 -23.66 33.69 -7.25
N ASP A 146 -24.24 33.94 -6.09
CA ASP A 146 -25.61 34.48 -5.99
C ASP A 146 -25.65 35.98 -6.38
N HIS A 147 -24.50 36.63 -6.45
CA HIS A 147 -24.36 38.00 -6.92
C HIS A 147 -24.17 38.02 -8.46
N ASN A 148 -24.64 39.09 -9.10
CA ASN A 148 -24.40 39.29 -10.51
C ASN A 148 -22.89 39.47 -10.76
N LEU A 149 -22.30 38.57 -11.53
CA LEU A 149 -20.87 38.59 -11.90
C LEU A 149 -20.70 39.38 -13.22
N SER A 150 -19.65 40.19 -13.31
CA SER A 150 -19.19 40.76 -14.58
C SER A 150 -18.52 39.70 -15.47
N ASP A 151 -18.25 40.03 -16.73
CA ASP A 151 -17.59 39.13 -17.68
C ASP A 151 -16.15 38.83 -17.21
N GLU A 152 -15.45 39.81 -16.65
CA GLU A 152 -14.10 39.72 -16.14
C GLU A 152 -14.05 38.87 -14.86
N GLU A 153 -15.06 38.99 -13.99
CA GLU A 153 -15.19 38.15 -12.80
C GLU A 153 -15.43 36.68 -13.19
N ARG A 154 -16.29 36.45 -14.18
CA ARG A 154 -16.51 35.10 -14.74
C ARG A 154 -15.23 34.54 -15.37
N ALA A 155 -14.50 35.35 -16.12
CA ALA A 155 -13.23 34.99 -16.71
C ALA A 155 -12.20 34.60 -15.64
N ALA A 156 -12.08 35.40 -14.56
CA ALA A 156 -11.16 35.12 -13.45
C ALA A 156 -11.53 33.80 -12.75
N ILE A 157 -12.82 33.56 -12.50
CA ILE A 157 -13.31 32.28 -11.92
C ILE A 157 -12.97 31.11 -12.86
N THR A 158 -13.21 31.26 -14.16
CA THR A 158 -12.90 30.22 -15.16
C THR A 158 -11.41 29.90 -15.20
N LEU A 159 -10.55 30.92 -15.14
CA LEU A 159 -9.10 30.73 -15.07
C LEU A 159 -8.67 29.99 -13.78
N ALA A 160 -9.24 30.35 -12.63
CA ALA A 160 -8.97 29.64 -11.37
C ALA A 160 -9.38 28.18 -11.43
N LEU A 161 -10.57 27.86 -11.97
CA LEU A 161 -11.04 26.49 -12.14
C LEU A 161 -10.24 25.71 -13.18
N GLY A 162 -9.78 26.37 -14.25
CA GLY A 162 -8.93 25.81 -15.29
C GLY A 162 -7.53 25.43 -14.77
N ALA A 163 -7.00 26.15 -13.79
CA ALA A 163 -5.74 25.83 -13.15
C ALA A 163 -5.80 24.50 -12.38
N THR A 164 -6.97 24.11 -11.87
CA THR A 164 -7.22 22.80 -11.24
C THR A 164 -7.33 21.68 -12.29
N ASN A 165 -7.74 22.01 -13.52
CA ASN A 165 -7.90 21.06 -14.60
C ASN A 165 -7.20 21.56 -15.89
N PRO A 166 -5.93 21.15 -16.12
CA PRO A 166 -5.12 21.62 -17.24
C PRO A 166 -5.75 21.37 -18.62
N ASN A 167 -6.76 20.52 -18.71
CA ASN A 167 -7.49 20.26 -19.96
C ASN A 167 -8.57 21.29 -20.30
N LEU A 168 -8.82 22.27 -19.40
CA LEU A 168 -9.81 23.35 -19.60
C LEU A 168 -9.18 24.69 -19.99
N VAL A 169 -7.86 24.77 -20.11
CA VAL A 169 -7.17 26.00 -20.51
C VAL A 169 -7.37 26.23 -22.01
N THR A 170 -8.41 26.96 -22.37
CA THR A 170 -8.51 27.57 -23.70
C THR A 170 -7.64 28.85 -23.66
N PRO A 171 -6.58 28.97 -24.47
CA PRO A 171 -5.81 30.20 -24.51
C PRO A 171 -6.68 31.33 -25.00
N VAL A 172 -6.90 32.33 -24.17
CA VAL A 172 -7.51 33.60 -24.57
C VAL A 172 -6.47 34.32 -25.43
N ARG A 173 -6.84 34.50 -26.73
CA ARG A 173 -6.06 35.34 -27.66
C ARG A 173 -6.33 36.80 -27.40
#